data_ee2b0acff05eb3018416056176e59211
#
_entry.id   ee2b0acff05eb3018416056176e59211
#
_cell.length_a   1.000
_cell.length_b   1.000
_cell.length_c   1.000
_cell.angle_alpha   90.00
_cell.angle_beta   90.00
_cell.angle_gamma   90.00
#
_symmetry.space_group_name_H-M   'P 1'
#
loop_
_entity.id
_entity.type
_entity.pdbx_description
1 polymer ?
#
loop_
_entity_poly.entity_id
_entity_poly.type
_entity_poly.pdbx_seq_one_letter_code
_entity_poly.pdbx_strand_id
1 'polypeptide(L)'
;MCHFTRGIGSRGFCALLALAAPALAQGKTPVVIELVLALDSSASVDAREFQLQNEGIALAFRDPEVLLAVDNLKPFGAAIAIVQWGGPGETQVVLPFTHIEGARDAKAFGFRVTLVRRWMRASVTSLAAGIADSAALLEANAFEGQRKVIDVSGDGPDNSGGDLEAARNNALASGITINGLSIEAEEAGLHAYYLEHVIIGADSFAEPAQGFEDFARAIKEKLLRELRPLGS
;
A
#
# COMPACT_ATOMS: atom_id res chain seq x y z
N MET A 1 -15.88 -87.36 17.10
CA MET A 1 -16.01 -86.49 15.94
C MET A 1 -16.51 -85.12 16.44
N CYS A 2 -15.60 -84.14 16.63
CA CYS A 2 -15.91 -82.82 17.13
C CYS A 2 -15.97 -81.90 15.95
N HIS A 3 -17.13 -81.21 15.75
CA HIS A 3 -17.28 -80.10 14.83
C HIS A 3 -17.04 -78.80 15.56
N PHE A 4 -16.03 -78.04 15.08
CA PHE A 4 -15.62 -76.73 15.54
C PHE A 4 -16.33 -75.71 14.66
N THR A 5 -17.25 -74.91 15.17
CA THR A 5 -17.86 -73.77 14.51
C THR A 5 -17.11 -72.45 14.86
N ARG A 6 -16.51 -71.85 13.88
CA ARG A 6 -15.86 -70.53 13.99
C ARG A 6 -16.89 -69.40 13.99
N GLY A 7 -16.91 -68.63 15.07
CA GLY A 7 -17.68 -67.39 15.15
C GLY A 7 -16.96 -66.21 14.38
N ILE A 8 -17.71 -65.53 13.53
CA ILE A 8 -17.25 -64.36 12.79
C ILE A 8 -17.48 -63.14 13.67
N GLY A 9 -16.41 -62.53 14.17
CA GLY A 9 -16.46 -61.29 14.91
C GLY A 9 -16.67 -60.08 13.98
N SER A 10 -17.82 -59.41 14.11
CA SER A 10 -18.12 -58.15 13.47
C SER A 10 -17.30 -57.01 14.10
N ARG A 11 -16.34 -56.45 13.35
CA ARG A 11 -15.63 -55.22 13.73
C ARG A 11 -16.49 -54.04 13.33
N GLY A 12 -17.14 -53.42 14.31
CA GLY A 12 -17.83 -52.14 14.12
C GLY A 12 -16.82 -51.02 13.81
N PHE A 13 -16.95 -50.45 12.62
CA PHE A 13 -16.19 -49.28 12.19
C PHE A 13 -16.91 -48.03 12.71
N CYS A 14 -16.41 -47.46 13.79
CA CYS A 14 -16.87 -46.14 14.25
C CYS A 14 -16.30 -45.08 13.33
N ALA A 15 -17.11 -44.54 12.41
CA ALA A 15 -16.76 -43.37 11.62
C ALA A 15 -16.93 -42.13 12.52
N LEU A 16 -15.81 -41.51 12.91
CA LEU A 16 -15.81 -40.17 13.50
C LEU A 16 -16.19 -39.15 12.40
N LEU A 17 -17.41 -38.65 12.42
CA LEU A 17 -17.76 -37.44 11.69
C LEU A 17 -17.09 -36.23 12.38
N ALA A 18 -16.01 -35.72 11.78
CA ALA A 18 -15.45 -34.45 12.14
C ALA A 18 -16.43 -33.35 11.65
N LEU A 19 -17.18 -32.74 12.56
CA LEU A 19 -17.96 -31.53 12.32
C LEU A 19 -16.95 -30.42 12.08
N ALA A 20 -16.76 -30.03 10.81
CA ALA A 20 -16.07 -28.80 10.48
C ALA A 20 -16.93 -27.62 10.95
N ALA A 21 -16.50 -26.92 12.02
CA ALA A 21 -17.11 -25.69 12.45
C ALA A 21 -16.98 -24.66 11.30
N PRO A 22 -18.07 -23.94 10.95
CA PRO A 22 -17.97 -22.88 9.98
C PRO A 22 -16.98 -21.82 10.50
N ALA A 23 -15.93 -21.53 9.73
CA ALA A 23 -15.09 -20.38 9.99
C ALA A 23 -15.97 -19.13 9.91
N LEU A 24 -16.19 -18.48 11.05
CA LEU A 24 -16.82 -17.17 11.07
C LEU A 24 -15.96 -16.25 10.22
N ALA A 25 -16.49 -15.74 9.12
CA ALA A 25 -15.84 -14.70 8.34
C ALA A 25 -15.65 -13.50 9.32
N GLN A 26 -14.42 -13.28 9.75
CA GLN A 26 -14.10 -12.11 10.55
C GLN A 26 -14.34 -10.90 9.64
N GLY A 27 -15.24 -10.00 10.08
CA GLY A 27 -15.47 -8.74 9.37
C GLY A 27 -14.18 -7.94 9.29
N LYS A 28 -14.02 -7.17 8.21
CA LYS A 28 -12.85 -6.28 8.04
C LYS A 28 -12.75 -5.29 9.20
N THR A 29 -11.53 -4.93 9.58
CA THR A 29 -11.28 -3.92 10.63
C THR A 29 -11.56 -2.53 10.08
N PRO A 30 -12.49 -1.74 10.68
CA PRO A 30 -12.79 -0.39 10.20
C PRO A 30 -11.63 0.56 10.49
N VAL A 31 -11.27 1.38 9.50
CA VAL A 31 -10.27 2.44 9.60
C VAL A 31 -10.76 3.71 8.89
N VAL A 32 -10.21 4.87 9.23
CA VAL A 32 -10.55 6.13 8.54
C VAL A 32 -9.97 6.13 7.12
N ILE A 33 -8.77 5.61 6.96
CA ILE A 33 -8.09 5.56 5.67
C ILE A 33 -7.30 4.26 5.50
N GLU A 34 -7.42 3.66 4.33
CA GLU A 34 -6.48 2.68 3.80
C GLU A 34 -5.56 3.41 2.82
N LEU A 35 -4.25 3.41 3.08
CA LEU A 35 -3.24 4.13 2.31
C LEU A 35 -2.15 3.18 1.81
N VAL A 36 -1.95 3.14 0.51
CA VAL A 36 -0.78 2.48 -0.10
C VAL A 36 0.22 3.55 -0.52
N LEU A 37 1.40 3.55 0.09
CA LEU A 37 2.54 4.31 -0.39
C LEU A 37 3.24 3.49 -1.47
N ALA A 38 3.03 3.86 -2.73
CA ALA A 38 3.58 3.18 -3.90
C ALA A 38 4.83 3.93 -4.38
N LEU A 39 6.00 3.36 -4.08
CA LEU A 39 7.29 3.99 -4.30
C LEU A 39 7.94 3.47 -5.57
N ASP A 40 8.32 4.37 -6.46
CA ASP A 40 9.15 4.04 -7.59
C ASP A 40 10.50 3.52 -7.12
N SER A 41 10.88 2.38 -7.65
CA SER A 41 12.16 1.73 -7.45
C SER A 41 12.76 1.30 -8.79
N SER A 42 12.29 1.87 -9.91
CA SER A 42 12.78 1.59 -11.26
C SER A 42 14.29 1.89 -11.40
N ALA A 43 14.86 1.60 -12.55
CA ALA A 43 16.32 1.66 -12.73
C ALA A 43 16.91 3.07 -12.59
N SER A 44 16.10 4.12 -12.82
CA SER A 44 16.49 5.53 -12.61
C SER A 44 16.81 5.85 -11.15
N VAL A 45 16.08 5.21 -10.21
CA VAL A 45 16.27 5.43 -8.77
C VAL A 45 17.53 4.69 -8.31
N ASP A 46 18.57 5.40 -7.93
CA ASP A 46 19.80 4.79 -7.41
C ASP A 46 19.68 4.36 -5.93
N ALA A 47 20.75 3.76 -5.39
CA ALA A 47 20.73 3.26 -4.01
C ALA A 47 20.64 4.38 -2.97
N ARG A 48 21.21 5.56 -3.24
CA ARG A 48 21.15 6.73 -2.37
C ARG A 48 19.76 7.35 -2.40
N GLU A 49 19.19 7.50 -3.57
CA GLU A 49 17.86 8.05 -3.79
C GLU A 49 16.79 7.18 -3.12
N PHE A 50 16.90 5.87 -3.27
CA PHE A 50 16.07 4.93 -2.53
C PHE A 50 16.21 5.08 -1.01
N GLN A 51 17.43 5.29 -0.52
CA GLN A 51 17.66 5.54 0.91
C GLN A 51 17.00 6.85 1.36
N LEU A 52 17.09 7.93 0.56
CA LEU A 52 16.45 9.22 0.85
C LEU A 52 14.92 9.10 0.91
N GLN A 53 14.30 8.30 0.03
CA GLN A 53 12.86 8.02 0.14
C GLN A 53 12.51 7.34 1.47
N ASN A 54 13.20 6.27 1.84
CA ASN A 54 12.95 5.55 3.09
C ASN A 54 13.18 6.43 4.32
N GLU A 55 14.26 7.20 4.35
CA GLU A 55 14.58 8.14 5.43
C GLU A 55 13.52 9.23 5.54
N GLY A 56 13.07 9.78 4.40
CA GLY A 56 12.02 10.79 4.34
C GLY A 56 10.71 10.30 4.93
N ILE A 57 10.25 9.10 4.55
CA ILE A 57 9.05 8.48 5.13
C ILE A 57 9.24 8.24 6.62
N ALA A 58 10.39 7.68 7.03
CA ALA A 58 10.66 7.39 8.44
C ALA A 58 10.70 8.67 9.30
N LEU A 59 11.20 9.78 8.77
CA LEU A 59 11.19 11.10 9.41
C LEU A 59 9.76 11.64 9.51
N ALA A 60 8.97 11.55 8.45
CA ALA A 60 7.58 12.00 8.44
C ALA A 60 6.75 11.29 9.53
N PHE A 61 6.89 9.97 9.68
CA PHE A 61 6.20 9.22 10.76
C PHE A 61 6.75 9.46 12.18
N ARG A 62 7.73 10.35 12.34
CA ARG A 62 8.23 10.85 13.65
C ARG A 62 7.93 12.33 13.85
N ASP A 63 7.48 13.02 12.80
CA ASP A 63 7.17 14.44 12.85
C ASP A 63 5.95 14.69 13.77
N PRO A 64 6.02 15.68 14.69
CA PRO A 64 4.93 15.97 15.62
C PRO A 64 3.59 16.26 14.96
N GLU A 65 3.56 16.93 13.80
CA GLU A 65 2.32 17.27 13.08
C GLU A 65 1.69 16.01 12.47
N VAL A 66 2.50 15.12 11.87
CA VAL A 66 2.02 13.83 11.35
C VAL A 66 1.53 12.93 12.49
N LEU A 67 2.24 12.89 13.62
CA LEU A 67 1.79 12.14 14.80
C LEU A 67 0.46 12.67 15.35
N LEU A 68 0.27 13.99 15.35
CA LEU A 68 -1.00 14.59 15.73
C LEU A 68 -2.11 14.26 14.72
N ALA A 69 -1.80 14.31 13.41
CA ALA A 69 -2.75 13.92 12.37
C ALA A 69 -3.21 12.46 12.53
N VAL A 70 -2.29 11.53 12.82
CA VAL A 70 -2.63 10.13 13.14
C VAL A 70 -3.52 10.04 14.39
N ASP A 71 -3.17 10.76 15.47
CA ASP A 71 -3.96 10.75 16.71
C ASP A 71 -5.38 11.29 16.51
N ASN A 72 -5.59 12.19 15.55
CA ASN A 72 -6.91 12.73 15.18
C ASN A 72 -7.78 11.72 14.41
N LEU A 73 -7.24 10.59 13.94
CA LEU A 73 -8.01 9.52 13.30
C LEU A 73 -8.66 8.56 14.30
N LYS A 74 -8.43 8.72 15.60
CA LYS A 74 -9.05 7.89 16.65
C LYS A 74 -10.58 7.99 16.60
N PRO A 75 -11.31 6.91 16.92
CA PRO A 75 -10.82 5.63 17.44
C PRO A 75 -10.42 4.61 16.36
N PHE A 76 -10.54 4.91 15.08
CA PHE A 76 -10.38 3.93 14.00
C PHE A 76 -8.95 3.85 13.44
N GLY A 77 -8.18 4.94 13.47
CA GLY A 77 -6.82 4.98 12.95
C GLY A 77 -6.72 4.87 11.43
N ALA A 78 -5.56 4.47 10.95
CA ALA A 78 -5.25 4.25 9.54
C ALA A 78 -4.68 2.84 9.30
N ALA A 79 -4.89 2.27 8.12
CA ALA A 79 -4.17 1.10 7.65
C ALA A 79 -3.21 1.53 6.54
N ILE A 80 -1.90 1.33 6.72
CA ILE A 80 -0.88 1.79 5.78
C ILE A 80 -0.02 0.62 5.31
N ALA A 81 0.20 0.53 3.99
CA ALA A 81 1.11 -0.40 3.35
C ALA A 81 2.14 0.34 2.51
N ILE A 82 3.29 -0.27 2.26
CA ILE A 82 4.28 0.21 1.30
C ILE A 82 4.51 -0.84 0.24
N VAL A 83 4.44 -0.42 -1.02
CA VAL A 83 4.84 -1.22 -2.17
C VAL A 83 5.99 -0.54 -2.89
N GLN A 84 6.87 -1.31 -3.47
CA GLN A 84 7.83 -0.86 -4.48
C GLN A 84 7.33 -1.33 -5.84
N TRP A 85 7.42 -0.45 -6.83
CA TRP A 85 7.00 -0.74 -8.19
C TRP A 85 8.07 -0.27 -9.20
N GLY A 86 8.06 -0.87 -10.38
CA GLY A 86 8.94 -0.54 -11.50
C GLY A 86 8.29 -0.95 -12.81
N GLY A 87 8.75 -2.02 -13.46
CA GLY A 87 8.17 -2.55 -14.69
C GLY A 87 6.89 -3.36 -14.49
N PRO A 88 6.22 -3.76 -15.59
CA PRO A 88 5.05 -4.64 -15.54
C PRO A 88 5.37 -5.97 -14.83
N GLY A 89 4.56 -6.35 -13.84
CA GLY A 89 4.77 -7.55 -13.02
C GLY A 89 5.89 -7.42 -11.99
N GLU A 90 6.38 -6.22 -11.76
CA GLU A 90 7.44 -5.92 -10.80
C GLU A 90 6.94 -4.97 -9.71
N THR A 91 5.89 -5.39 -9.01
CA THR A 91 5.38 -4.75 -7.81
C THR A 91 5.60 -5.67 -6.62
N GLN A 92 6.19 -5.16 -5.57
CA GLN A 92 6.46 -5.90 -4.34
C GLN A 92 5.90 -5.19 -3.11
N VAL A 93 5.07 -5.88 -2.34
CA VAL A 93 4.67 -5.42 -1.00
C VAL A 93 5.87 -5.57 -0.06
N VAL A 94 6.48 -4.46 0.32
CA VAL A 94 7.65 -4.44 1.22
C VAL A 94 7.29 -4.21 2.67
N LEU A 95 6.19 -3.51 2.95
CA LEU A 95 5.52 -3.48 4.23
C LEU A 95 4.03 -3.74 4.02
N PRO A 96 3.48 -4.85 4.54
CA PRO A 96 2.06 -5.14 4.43
C PRO A 96 1.24 -4.15 5.26
N PHE A 97 -0.06 -4.07 4.97
CA PHE A 97 -0.98 -3.24 5.73
C PHE A 97 -0.77 -3.40 7.23
N THR A 98 -0.52 -2.27 7.86
CA THR A 98 -0.27 -2.16 9.29
C THR A 98 -1.30 -1.20 9.88
N HIS A 99 -2.03 -1.63 10.90
CA HIS A 99 -2.94 -0.76 11.62
C HIS A 99 -2.15 0.24 12.47
N ILE A 100 -2.45 1.52 12.30
CA ILE A 100 -1.81 2.63 13.00
C ILE A 100 -2.90 3.37 13.78
N GLU A 101 -3.00 3.07 15.06
CA GLU A 101 -4.03 3.61 15.96
C GLU A 101 -3.60 4.91 16.64
N GLY A 102 -2.31 5.25 16.59
CA GLY A 102 -1.78 6.45 17.22
C GLY A 102 -0.28 6.63 17.05
N ALA A 103 0.26 7.64 17.73
CA ALA A 103 1.66 8.07 17.61
C ALA A 103 2.69 6.96 17.87
N ARG A 104 2.40 6.00 18.76
CA ARG A 104 3.30 4.87 19.04
C ARG A 104 3.45 3.98 17.82
N ASP A 105 2.32 3.63 17.18
CA ASP A 105 2.32 2.72 16.03
C ASP A 105 2.91 3.41 14.81
N ALA A 106 2.63 4.72 14.63
CA ALA A 106 3.23 5.55 13.60
C ALA A 106 4.77 5.54 13.70
N LYS A 107 5.33 5.76 14.90
CA LYS A 107 6.78 5.69 15.13
C LYS A 107 7.36 4.31 14.86
N ALA A 108 6.65 3.25 15.27
CA ALA A 108 7.07 1.87 15.00
C ALA A 108 7.03 1.55 13.49
N PHE A 109 6.02 2.04 12.77
CA PHE A 109 5.95 1.93 11.32
C PHE A 109 7.12 2.65 10.65
N GLY A 110 7.37 3.93 11.00
CA GLY A 110 8.51 4.69 10.49
C GLY A 110 9.86 4.00 10.76
N PHE A 111 10.03 3.35 11.92
CA PHE A 111 11.23 2.54 12.17
C PHE A 111 11.35 1.35 11.23
N ARG A 112 10.24 0.64 10.95
CA ARG A 112 10.24 -0.49 10.01
C ARG A 112 10.61 -0.05 8.59
N VAL A 113 10.23 1.16 8.17
CA VAL A 113 10.59 1.72 6.87
C VAL A 113 12.10 1.81 6.70
N THR A 114 12.85 2.19 7.74
CA THR A 114 14.33 2.25 7.67
C THR A 114 15.00 0.90 7.42
N LEU A 115 14.28 -0.20 7.62
CA LEU A 115 14.77 -1.57 7.41
C LEU A 115 14.38 -2.13 6.03
N VAL A 116 13.55 -1.40 5.27
CA VAL A 116 13.12 -1.82 3.93
C VAL A 116 14.31 -1.78 2.98
N ARG A 117 14.48 -2.87 2.25
CA ARG A 117 15.51 -2.98 1.21
C ARG A 117 14.90 -2.72 -0.15
N ARG A 118 15.71 -2.16 -1.03
CA ARG A 118 15.32 -2.01 -2.43
C ARG A 118 15.14 -3.39 -3.05
N TRP A 119 13.96 -3.58 -3.63
CA TRP A 119 13.62 -4.77 -4.40
C TRP A 119 13.39 -4.33 -5.83
N MET A 120 14.34 -4.62 -6.74
CA MET A 120 14.19 -4.20 -8.13
C MET A 120 14.95 -5.05 -9.13
N ARG A 121 14.34 -5.18 -10.30
CA ARG A 121 14.92 -5.79 -11.49
C ARG A 121 14.62 -5.00 -12.76
N ALA A 122 13.68 -4.04 -12.74
CA ALA A 122 13.15 -3.38 -13.91
C ALA A 122 14.06 -2.31 -14.50
N SER A 123 14.01 -2.24 -15.81
CA SER A 123 14.64 -1.18 -16.61
C SER A 123 13.64 -0.14 -17.11
N VAL A 124 12.35 -0.28 -16.79
CA VAL A 124 11.28 0.60 -17.24
C VAL A 124 10.41 1.05 -16.06
N THR A 125 9.70 2.15 -16.24
CA THR A 125 8.80 2.77 -15.26
C THR A 125 7.37 2.51 -15.69
N SER A 126 6.60 1.71 -14.91
CA SER A 126 5.20 1.39 -15.19
C SER A 126 4.28 1.91 -14.09
N LEU A 127 3.89 3.18 -14.18
CA LEU A 127 2.84 3.76 -13.35
C LEU A 127 1.53 2.97 -13.43
N ALA A 128 1.19 2.51 -14.64
CA ALA A 128 0.00 1.69 -14.88
C ALA A 128 -0.01 0.41 -14.01
N ALA A 129 1.12 -0.34 -13.99
CA ALA A 129 1.24 -1.55 -13.18
C ALA A 129 1.25 -1.24 -11.68
N GLY A 130 2.04 -0.24 -11.25
CA GLY A 130 2.09 0.18 -9.85
C GLY A 130 0.72 0.57 -9.28
N ILE A 131 -0.09 1.29 -10.05
CA ILE A 131 -1.46 1.67 -9.67
C ILE A 131 -2.37 0.44 -9.64
N ALA A 132 -2.37 -0.41 -10.68
CA ALA A 132 -3.24 -1.57 -10.75
C ALA A 132 -2.98 -2.57 -9.60
N ASP A 133 -1.72 -2.87 -9.31
CA ASP A 133 -1.33 -3.78 -8.24
C ASP A 133 -1.63 -3.19 -6.85
N SER A 134 -1.45 -1.87 -6.67
CA SER A 134 -1.82 -1.17 -5.44
C SER A 134 -3.33 -1.17 -5.21
N ALA A 135 -4.13 -1.00 -6.28
CA ALA A 135 -5.59 -1.10 -6.21
C ALA A 135 -6.02 -2.52 -5.80
N ALA A 136 -5.45 -3.56 -6.40
CA ALA A 136 -5.72 -4.94 -6.04
C ALA A 136 -5.37 -5.23 -4.56
N LEU A 137 -4.29 -4.65 -4.05
CA LEU A 137 -3.90 -4.77 -2.65
C LEU A 137 -4.92 -4.10 -1.70
N LEU A 138 -5.47 -2.94 -2.08
CA LEU A 138 -6.54 -2.25 -1.32
C LEU A 138 -7.83 -3.07 -1.26
N GLU A 139 -8.15 -3.84 -2.28
CA GLU A 139 -9.35 -4.68 -2.29
C GLU A 139 -9.18 -5.98 -1.49
N ALA A 140 -7.97 -6.53 -1.46
CA ALA A 140 -7.67 -7.86 -0.91
C ALA A 140 -7.17 -7.87 0.53
N ASN A 141 -7.26 -6.75 1.27
CA ASN A 141 -6.76 -6.66 2.64
C ASN A 141 -7.84 -6.91 3.71
N ALA A 142 -7.44 -6.89 5.00
CA ALA A 142 -8.30 -7.15 6.16
C ALA A 142 -8.94 -5.88 6.77
N PHE A 143 -8.83 -4.73 6.11
CA PHE A 143 -9.36 -3.45 6.58
C PHE A 143 -10.53 -2.97 5.74
N GLU A 144 -11.34 -2.07 6.29
CA GLU A 144 -12.43 -1.37 5.61
C GLU A 144 -12.30 0.12 5.90
N GLY A 145 -11.65 0.83 4.97
CA GLY A 145 -11.42 2.27 5.06
C GLY A 145 -12.62 3.08 4.59
N GLN A 146 -12.91 4.18 5.30
CA GLN A 146 -13.84 5.19 4.79
C GLN A 146 -13.30 5.85 3.52
N ARG A 147 -11.97 5.90 3.36
CA ARG A 147 -11.26 6.32 2.16
C ARG A 147 -10.21 5.27 1.79
N LYS A 148 -10.04 5.04 0.49
CA LYS A 148 -8.99 4.20 -0.07
C LYS A 148 -8.11 5.09 -0.96
N VAL A 149 -6.82 5.13 -0.66
CA VAL A 149 -5.88 6.04 -1.33
C VAL A 149 -4.64 5.30 -1.78
N ILE A 150 -4.23 5.56 -3.01
CA ILE A 150 -2.91 5.21 -3.53
C ILE A 150 -2.10 6.50 -3.63
N ASP A 151 -0.98 6.54 -2.94
CA ASP A 151 0.02 7.59 -3.02
C ASP A 151 1.16 7.12 -3.91
N VAL A 152 1.22 7.61 -5.14
CA VAL A 152 2.23 7.21 -6.14
C VAL A 152 3.37 8.20 -6.15
N SER A 153 4.57 7.76 -5.78
CA SER A 153 5.81 8.55 -5.88
C SER A 153 6.69 8.03 -7.01
N GLY A 154 7.24 8.92 -7.83
CA GLY A 154 8.19 8.54 -8.89
C GLY A 154 8.93 9.74 -9.49
N ASP A 155 10.02 9.46 -10.22
CA ASP A 155 10.94 10.40 -10.82
C ASP A 155 10.80 10.51 -12.36
N GLY A 156 9.80 9.81 -12.95
CA GLY A 156 9.58 9.82 -14.39
C GLY A 156 8.14 9.53 -14.81
N PRO A 157 7.82 9.78 -16.09
CA PRO A 157 6.54 9.40 -16.68
C PRO A 157 6.46 7.88 -16.93
N ASP A 158 5.25 7.37 -17.20
CA ASP A 158 5.10 5.98 -17.68
C ASP A 158 5.81 5.82 -19.03
N ASN A 159 6.74 4.87 -19.09
CA ASN A 159 7.48 4.53 -20.29
C ASN A 159 7.38 3.04 -20.64
N SER A 160 6.48 2.31 -19.97
CA SER A 160 6.30 0.87 -20.16
C SER A 160 5.38 0.49 -21.32
N GLY A 161 4.63 1.46 -21.85
CA GLY A 161 3.59 1.24 -22.83
C GLY A 161 2.31 0.62 -22.25
N GLY A 162 2.15 0.59 -20.93
CA GLY A 162 0.93 0.18 -20.24
C GLY A 162 -0.22 1.19 -20.44
N ASP A 163 -1.45 0.75 -20.21
CA ASP A 163 -2.63 1.61 -20.27
C ASP A 163 -2.84 2.31 -18.92
N LEU A 164 -2.16 3.43 -18.73
CA LEU A 164 -2.23 4.23 -17.50
C LEU A 164 -3.64 4.81 -17.31
N GLU A 165 -4.32 5.21 -18.39
CA GLU A 165 -5.67 5.75 -18.31
C GLU A 165 -6.66 4.68 -17.82
N ALA A 166 -6.58 3.47 -18.36
CA ALA A 166 -7.40 2.36 -17.88
C ALA A 166 -7.12 2.01 -16.42
N ALA A 167 -5.86 1.98 -15.99
CA ALA A 167 -5.50 1.71 -14.59
C ALA A 167 -6.10 2.74 -13.64
N ARG A 168 -6.02 4.03 -13.96
CA ARG A 168 -6.62 5.13 -13.20
C ARG A 168 -8.15 5.02 -13.14
N ASN A 169 -8.79 4.80 -14.27
CA ASN A 169 -10.25 4.71 -14.35
C ASN A 169 -10.79 3.49 -13.59
N ASN A 170 -10.08 2.37 -13.60
CA ASN A 170 -10.43 1.19 -12.81
C ASN A 170 -10.29 1.46 -11.29
N ALA A 171 -9.23 2.13 -10.87
CA ALA A 171 -9.07 2.53 -9.47
C ALA A 171 -10.21 3.47 -9.02
N LEU A 172 -10.55 4.48 -9.83
CA LEU A 172 -11.68 5.37 -9.56
C LEU A 172 -13.00 4.63 -9.47
N ALA A 173 -13.27 3.68 -10.38
CA ALA A 173 -14.48 2.86 -10.35
C ALA A 173 -14.59 1.99 -9.09
N SER A 174 -13.46 1.62 -8.49
CA SER A 174 -13.37 0.94 -7.19
C SER A 174 -13.43 1.90 -5.98
N GLY A 175 -13.70 3.20 -6.19
CA GLY A 175 -13.75 4.21 -5.13
C GLY A 175 -12.38 4.57 -4.55
N ILE A 176 -11.30 4.33 -5.29
CA ILE A 176 -9.93 4.63 -4.89
C ILE A 176 -9.52 5.99 -5.45
N THR A 177 -8.97 6.85 -4.58
CA THR A 177 -8.31 8.10 -4.99
C THR A 177 -6.83 7.85 -5.23
N ILE A 178 -6.28 8.41 -6.31
CA ILE A 178 -4.85 8.38 -6.60
C ILE A 178 -4.29 9.78 -6.40
N ASN A 179 -3.36 9.91 -5.47
CA ASN A 179 -2.53 11.09 -5.27
C ASN A 179 -1.13 10.85 -5.82
N GLY A 180 -0.39 11.91 -6.13
CA GLY A 180 0.95 11.83 -6.69
C GLY A 180 2.00 12.56 -5.85
N LEU A 181 3.26 12.08 -5.89
CA LEU A 181 4.44 12.81 -5.50
C LEU A 181 5.44 12.74 -6.66
N SER A 182 5.59 13.85 -7.38
CA SER A 182 6.51 13.95 -8.51
C SER A 182 7.88 14.38 -8.02
N ILE A 183 8.93 13.58 -8.29
CA ILE A 183 10.30 13.90 -7.91
C ILE A 183 10.99 14.47 -9.14
N GLU A 184 11.10 15.81 -9.21
CA GLU A 184 11.65 16.54 -10.36
C GLU A 184 13.18 16.58 -10.30
N ALA A 185 13.83 15.41 -10.29
CA ALA A 185 15.29 15.30 -10.26
C ALA A 185 15.91 15.58 -11.65
N GLU A 186 15.44 14.89 -12.66
CA GLU A 186 15.98 14.95 -14.04
C GLU A 186 14.91 15.33 -15.08
N GLU A 187 13.63 15.03 -14.80
CA GLU A 187 12.51 15.21 -15.73
C GLU A 187 11.76 16.53 -15.45
N ALA A 188 12.05 17.54 -16.26
CA ALA A 188 11.37 18.82 -16.14
C ALA A 188 9.90 18.72 -16.54
N GLY A 189 9.00 19.27 -15.70
CA GLY A 189 7.55 19.26 -15.96
C GLY A 189 6.86 17.97 -15.52
N LEU A 190 7.52 17.10 -14.77
CA LEU A 190 6.94 15.88 -14.23
C LEU A 190 5.73 16.16 -13.34
N HIS A 191 5.75 17.23 -12.58
CA HIS A 191 4.59 17.64 -11.77
C HIS A 191 3.34 17.90 -12.62
N ALA A 192 3.48 18.59 -13.75
CA ALA A 192 2.37 18.82 -14.68
C ALA A 192 1.86 17.50 -15.26
N TYR A 193 2.77 16.58 -15.62
CA TYR A 193 2.41 15.24 -16.07
C TYR A 193 1.61 14.48 -14.99
N TYR A 194 2.00 14.54 -13.72
CA TYR A 194 1.27 13.90 -12.63
C TYR A 194 -0.13 14.48 -12.45
N LEU A 195 -0.26 15.81 -12.53
CA LEU A 195 -1.56 16.50 -12.45
C LEU A 195 -2.51 16.07 -13.60
N GLU A 196 -2.00 15.88 -14.80
CA GLU A 196 -2.80 15.56 -15.98
C GLU A 196 -3.05 14.05 -16.12
N HIS A 197 -2.03 13.23 -15.90
CA HIS A 197 -2.04 11.82 -16.28
C HIS A 197 -2.01 10.83 -15.13
N VAL A 198 -1.71 11.21 -13.88
CA VAL A 198 -1.56 10.27 -12.78
C VAL A 198 -2.69 10.37 -11.76
N ILE A 199 -2.94 11.54 -11.22
CA ILE A 199 -3.92 11.71 -10.15
C ILE A 199 -5.36 11.56 -10.65
N ILE A 200 -6.24 11.02 -9.81
CA ILE A 200 -7.67 10.89 -10.09
C ILE A 200 -8.46 10.71 -8.78
N GLY A 201 -9.70 11.15 -8.78
CA GLY A 201 -10.63 11.01 -7.65
C GLY A 201 -10.93 12.34 -6.97
N ALA A 202 -11.86 12.31 -6.01
CA ALA A 202 -12.24 13.50 -5.26
C ALA A 202 -11.06 14.01 -4.41
N ASP A 203 -10.80 15.32 -4.50
CA ASP A 203 -9.73 16.01 -3.77
C ASP A 203 -8.32 15.45 -4.05
N SER A 204 -8.15 14.72 -5.18
CA SER A 204 -6.84 14.22 -5.59
C SER A 204 -5.86 15.38 -5.84
N PHE A 205 -4.59 15.13 -5.54
CA PHE A 205 -3.54 16.13 -5.66
C PHE A 205 -2.18 15.49 -5.98
N ALA A 206 -1.29 16.30 -6.52
CA ALA A 206 0.13 15.95 -6.61
C ALA A 206 0.95 16.94 -5.78
N GLU A 207 1.99 16.44 -5.12
CA GLU A 207 2.98 17.23 -4.38
C GLU A 207 4.32 17.16 -5.13
N PRO A 208 4.94 18.28 -5.50
CA PRO A 208 6.25 18.26 -6.12
C PRO A 208 7.38 18.18 -5.08
N ALA A 209 8.39 17.37 -5.37
CA ALA A 209 9.70 17.40 -4.73
C ALA A 209 10.74 17.87 -5.76
N GLN A 210 11.63 18.79 -5.39
CA GLN A 210 12.66 19.34 -6.29
C GLN A 210 13.84 18.38 -6.51
N GLY A 211 13.68 17.12 -6.11
CA GLY A 211 14.66 16.06 -6.17
C GLY A 211 14.53 15.17 -4.95
N PHE A 212 15.35 14.13 -4.87
CA PHE A 212 15.27 13.17 -3.76
C PHE A 212 15.67 13.78 -2.41
N GLU A 213 16.51 14.81 -2.38
CA GLU A 213 16.85 15.57 -1.16
C GLU A 213 15.64 16.32 -0.58
N ASP A 214 14.68 16.72 -1.41
CA ASP A 214 13.45 17.39 -0.98
C ASP A 214 12.30 16.40 -0.66
N PHE A 215 12.50 15.12 -0.91
CA PHE A 215 11.46 14.10 -0.71
C PHE A 215 10.91 14.09 0.72
N ALA A 216 11.75 14.28 1.73
CA ALA A 216 11.32 14.28 3.13
C ALA A 216 10.30 15.40 3.44
N ARG A 217 10.46 16.59 2.86
CA ARG A 217 9.48 17.69 2.97
C ARG A 217 8.20 17.31 2.24
N ALA A 218 8.33 16.88 0.99
CA ALA A 218 7.17 16.59 0.14
C ALA A 218 6.29 15.47 0.71
N ILE A 219 6.88 14.37 1.16
CA ILE A 219 6.12 13.26 1.75
C ILE A 219 5.47 13.63 3.08
N LYS A 220 6.09 14.49 3.90
CA LYS A 220 5.46 15.04 5.10
C LYS A 220 4.21 15.83 4.76
N GLU A 221 4.32 16.81 3.86
CA GLU A 221 3.18 17.65 3.44
C GLU A 221 2.05 16.80 2.86
N LYS A 222 2.41 15.81 2.07
CA LYS A 222 1.47 14.88 1.47
C LYS A 222 0.73 14.06 2.53
N LEU A 223 1.44 13.45 3.48
CA LEU A 223 0.83 12.70 4.59
C LEU A 223 -0.09 13.58 5.44
N LEU A 224 0.27 14.84 5.70
CA LEU A 224 -0.58 15.77 6.43
C LEU A 224 -1.90 16.04 5.71
N ARG A 225 -1.92 16.07 4.36
CA ARG A 225 -3.17 16.20 3.59
C ARG A 225 -3.99 14.92 3.60
N GLU A 226 -3.36 13.76 3.48
CA GLU A 226 -4.03 12.46 3.41
C GLU A 226 -4.60 12.02 4.76
N LEU A 227 -3.91 12.32 5.87
CA LEU A 227 -4.34 11.95 7.21
C LEU A 227 -5.35 12.93 7.83
N ARG A 228 -5.87 13.91 7.07
CA ARG A 228 -6.94 14.78 7.56
C ARG A 228 -8.23 13.99 7.76
N PRO A 229 -8.95 14.22 8.87
CA PRO A 229 -10.29 13.69 9.04
C PRO A 229 -11.25 14.21 7.96
N LEU A 230 -12.27 13.42 7.61
CA LEU A 230 -13.33 13.87 6.71
C LEU A 230 -14.07 15.06 7.31
N GLY A 231 -14.17 16.17 6.58
CA GLY A 231 -14.96 17.34 6.97
C GLY A 231 -14.24 18.35 7.88
N SER A 232 -12.91 18.32 7.93
CA SER A 232 -12.09 19.32 8.62
C SER A 232 -11.61 20.42 7.65
#